data_6fc731c872be7a0e46a1a76bd3e00417
#
_entry.id   6fc731c872be7a0e46a1a76bd3e00417
#
_cell.length_a   1.000
_cell.length_b   1.000
_cell.length_c   1.000
_cell.angle_alpha   90.00
_cell.angle_beta   90.00
_cell.angle_gamma   90.00
#
_symmetry.space_group_name_H-M   'P 1'
#
loop_
_entity.id
_entity.type
_entity.pdbx_description
1 polymer ?
#
loop_
_entity_poly.entity_id
_entity_poly.type
_entity_poly.pdbx_seq_one_letter_code
_entity_poly.pdbx_strand_id
1 'polypeptide(L)'
;NCLCLLTTIISWVYLSERYLFKSNVNVFYFYIFICCTFQMTSTNDLFVMFIYFELLFLPSLFFVYHLGYSKKVDVTVSFLLKWTLSGSFLCLLGFCYFFFINGSFLIDSNDFIKLSFSEKFSLLWIFFLGFGVKLPIWPFYYWLTKVHVEAPTGFSIFLSGFLVKTAFFCFSYLFLLFNTELSTSIMISFCIWGILDASIRMWTSTDIKRLIAFATIQEMNLIVLLLFILDANSYGILNCFLLVHGVLSSFFFYLVDQVQKQNYTRNSTLLSGLSVILPTLTFLIWWAVLIFRGFPTFIKFLIEWDLLLSFIASFKLLG
;
A
#
# COMPACT_ATOMS: atom_id res chain seq x y z
N ASN A 1 -11.53 2.49 9.21
CA ASN A 1 -11.29 3.91 9.56
C ASN A 1 -10.29 4.09 10.72
N CYS A 2 -10.21 3.18 11.70
CA CYS A 2 -9.17 3.23 12.76
C CYS A 2 -7.74 3.13 12.19
N LEU A 3 -7.55 2.43 11.10
CA LEU A 3 -6.30 2.28 10.37
C LEU A 3 -5.72 3.58 9.88
N CYS A 4 -6.57 4.34 9.19
CA CYS A 4 -6.21 5.64 8.65
C CYS A 4 -5.79 6.61 9.75
N LEU A 5 -6.45 6.57 10.90
CA LEU A 5 -6.14 7.41 12.04
C LEU A 5 -4.81 7.01 12.70
N LEU A 6 -4.57 5.73 12.94
CA LEU A 6 -3.34 5.25 13.59
C LEU A 6 -2.09 5.53 12.76
N THR A 7 -2.13 5.22 11.47
CA THR A 7 -0.98 5.46 10.58
C THR A 7 -0.76 6.94 10.29
N THR A 8 -1.84 7.75 10.21
CA THR A 8 -1.70 9.21 10.09
C THR A 8 -1.13 9.82 11.36
N ILE A 9 -1.54 9.37 12.55
CA ILE A 9 -1.00 9.86 13.82
C ILE A 9 0.51 9.53 13.92
N ILE A 10 0.91 8.29 13.62
CA ILE A 10 2.32 7.86 13.68
C ILE A 10 3.16 8.66 12.68
N SER A 11 2.68 8.81 11.45
CA SER A 11 3.37 9.60 10.43
C SER A 11 3.41 11.09 10.78
N TRP A 12 2.34 11.61 11.39
CA TRP A 12 2.24 13.01 11.82
C TRP A 12 3.22 13.33 12.95
N VAL A 13 3.31 12.49 13.99
CA VAL A 13 4.27 12.65 15.07
C VAL A 13 5.70 12.65 14.52
N TYR A 14 6.02 11.75 13.61
CA TYR A 14 7.36 11.68 13.02
C TYR A 14 7.67 12.84 12.07
N LEU A 15 6.72 13.27 11.25
CA LEU A 15 6.87 14.42 10.37
C LEU A 15 6.92 15.74 11.15
N SER A 16 6.15 15.86 12.24
CA SER A 16 6.09 17.07 13.05
C SER A 16 7.42 17.40 13.73
N GLU A 17 8.13 16.40 14.22
CA GLU A 17 9.41 16.63 14.92
C GLU A 17 10.52 17.17 14.00
N ARG A 18 10.49 16.88 12.69
CA ARG A 18 11.60 17.20 11.79
C ARG A 18 11.30 18.20 10.68
N TYR A 19 10.12 18.15 10.09
CA TYR A 19 9.83 18.81 8.81
C TYR A 19 8.66 19.78 8.85
N LEU A 20 7.60 19.48 9.60
CA LEU A 20 6.37 20.27 9.55
C LEU A 20 6.51 21.65 10.20
N PHE A 21 7.26 21.75 11.29
CA PHE A 21 7.47 23.02 11.99
C PHE A 21 8.39 24.00 11.23
N LYS A 22 9.05 23.57 10.15
CA LYS A 22 9.92 24.45 9.37
C LYS A 22 9.18 25.32 8.34
N SER A 23 7.97 24.93 7.92
CA SER A 23 7.18 25.75 6.99
C SER A 23 5.69 25.47 7.12
N ASN A 24 4.87 26.54 7.08
CA ASN A 24 3.41 26.45 7.07
C ASN A 24 2.87 25.64 5.86
N VAL A 25 3.65 25.60 4.78
CA VAL A 25 3.28 24.87 3.55
C VAL A 25 3.26 23.36 3.79
N ASN A 26 4.20 22.81 4.56
CA ASN A 26 4.20 21.38 4.88
C ASN A 26 2.98 20.98 5.72
N VAL A 27 2.59 21.84 6.67
CA VAL A 27 1.39 21.65 7.50
C VAL A 27 0.14 21.63 6.61
N PHE A 28 0.04 22.56 5.66
CA PHE A 28 -1.08 22.64 4.73
C PHE A 28 -1.25 21.37 3.89
N TYR A 29 -0.18 20.85 3.28
CA TYR A 29 -0.24 19.62 2.51
C TYR A 29 -0.60 18.39 3.37
N PHE A 30 -0.20 18.39 4.63
CA PHE A 30 -0.57 17.32 5.55
C PHE A 30 -2.08 17.36 5.90
N TYR A 31 -2.65 18.55 6.08
CA TYR A 31 -4.10 18.69 6.25
C TYR A 31 -4.88 18.21 5.03
N ILE A 32 -4.38 18.47 3.81
CA ILE A 32 -4.98 17.93 2.58
C ILE A 32 -5.03 16.41 2.64
N PHE A 33 -3.95 15.74 3.07
CA PHE A 33 -3.96 14.29 3.24
C PHE A 33 -5.09 13.83 4.17
N ILE A 34 -5.21 14.41 5.35
CA ILE A 34 -6.24 14.02 6.34
C ILE A 34 -7.64 14.25 5.78
N CYS A 35 -7.90 15.42 5.23
CA CYS A 35 -9.22 15.76 4.68
C CYS A 35 -9.60 14.82 3.53
N CYS A 36 -8.71 14.62 2.56
CA CYS A 36 -8.97 13.75 1.42
C CYS A 36 -9.23 12.30 1.83
N THR A 37 -8.48 11.78 2.81
CA THR A 37 -8.70 10.40 3.27
C THR A 37 -10.02 10.22 4.00
N PHE A 38 -10.41 11.19 4.82
CA PHE A 38 -11.68 11.17 5.51
C PHE A 38 -12.83 11.22 4.51
N GLN A 39 -12.79 12.15 3.56
CA GLN A 39 -13.82 12.28 2.54
C GLN A 39 -13.90 11.04 1.62
N MET A 40 -12.75 10.50 1.20
CA MET A 40 -12.69 9.29 0.39
C MET A 40 -13.40 8.09 1.05
N THR A 41 -13.27 7.97 2.38
CA THR A 41 -13.87 6.82 3.13
C THR A 41 -15.31 7.04 3.55
N SER A 42 -15.83 8.27 3.48
CA SER A 42 -17.19 8.63 3.92
C SER A 42 -18.17 8.84 2.76
N THR A 43 -17.69 8.92 1.53
CA THR A 43 -18.54 9.17 0.35
C THR A 43 -19.20 7.90 -0.17
N ASN A 44 -20.47 8.02 -0.58
CA ASN A 44 -21.23 6.98 -1.27
C ASN A 44 -21.22 7.14 -2.80
N ASP A 45 -20.44 8.08 -3.32
CA ASP A 45 -20.31 8.35 -4.75
C ASP A 45 -18.92 7.90 -5.23
N LEU A 46 -18.89 7.01 -6.22
CA LEU A 46 -17.65 6.43 -6.75
C LEU A 46 -16.73 7.47 -7.40
N PHE A 47 -17.30 8.43 -8.08
CA PHE A 47 -16.52 9.48 -8.75
C PHE A 47 -15.91 10.45 -7.73
N VAL A 48 -16.66 10.81 -6.71
CA VAL A 48 -16.18 11.64 -5.59
C VAL A 48 -15.08 10.89 -4.82
N MET A 49 -15.24 9.59 -4.57
CA MET A 49 -14.20 8.74 -3.98
C MET A 49 -12.91 8.77 -4.83
N PHE A 50 -13.04 8.66 -6.15
CA PHE A 50 -11.91 8.72 -7.06
C PHE A 50 -11.21 10.10 -7.05
N ILE A 51 -11.97 11.20 -7.04
CA ILE A 51 -11.39 12.55 -6.97
C ILE A 51 -10.54 12.71 -5.70
N TYR A 52 -11.05 12.33 -4.53
CA TYR A 52 -10.28 12.42 -3.30
C TYR A 52 -9.07 11.48 -3.28
N PHE A 53 -9.19 10.31 -3.88
CA PHE A 53 -8.06 9.40 -4.06
C PHE A 53 -6.95 10.00 -4.94
N GLU A 54 -7.29 10.72 -6.01
CA GLU A 54 -6.32 11.43 -6.84
C GLU A 54 -5.73 12.66 -6.15
N LEU A 55 -6.52 13.38 -5.36
CA LEU A 55 -6.03 14.53 -4.59
C LEU A 55 -4.96 14.16 -3.56
N LEU A 56 -4.93 12.92 -3.06
CA LEU A 56 -3.86 12.42 -2.19
C LEU A 56 -2.49 12.39 -2.89
N PHE A 57 -2.49 12.38 -4.21
CA PHE A 57 -1.26 12.33 -4.99
C PHE A 57 -0.51 13.68 -5.00
N LEU A 58 -1.20 14.81 -4.97
CA LEU A 58 -0.58 16.14 -5.00
C LEU A 58 0.38 16.39 -3.82
N PRO A 59 -0.03 16.18 -2.55
CA PRO A 59 0.88 16.27 -1.42
C PRO A 59 2.05 15.29 -1.51
N SER A 60 1.83 14.09 -2.06
CA SER A 60 2.91 13.10 -2.20
C SER A 60 4.02 13.56 -3.13
N LEU A 61 3.67 14.18 -4.26
CA LEU A 61 4.64 14.82 -5.16
C LEU A 61 5.42 15.94 -4.47
N PHE A 62 4.69 16.81 -3.75
CA PHE A 62 5.29 17.92 -3.03
C PHE A 62 6.35 17.43 -2.02
N PHE A 63 6.01 16.42 -1.20
CA PHE A 63 6.95 15.89 -0.21
C PHE A 63 8.18 15.23 -0.84
N VAL A 64 8.03 14.51 -1.94
CA VAL A 64 9.18 13.91 -2.64
C VAL A 64 10.03 15.00 -3.27
N TYR A 65 9.43 16.00 -3.92
CA TYR A 65 10.16 17.06 -4.64
C TYR A 65 10.93 17.97 -3.70
N HIS A 66 10.29 18.49 -2.65
CA HIS A 66 10.91 19.49 -1.76
C HIS A 66 11.77 18.91 -0.64
N LEU A 67 11.53 17.67 -0.23
CA LEU A 67 12.19 17.07 0.92
C LEU A 67 13.08 15.86 0.56
N GLY A 68 13.18 15.51 -0.71
CA GLY A 68 14.00 14.39 -1.19
C GLY A 68 15.50 14.59 -0.93
N TYR A 69 16.24 13.48 -0.79
CA TYR A 69 17.64 13.51 -0.32
C TYR A 69 18.68 13.71 -1.40
N SER A 70 18.40 13.46 -2.67
CA SER A 70 19.41 13.42 -3.71
C SER A 70 19.16 14.38 -4.88
N LYS A 71 20.23 14.61 -5.67
CA LYS A 71 20.15 15.35 -6.96
C LYS A 71 19.28 14.64 -8.02
N LYS A 72 18.80 13.40 -7.75
CA LYS A 72 17.97 12.62 -8.67
C LYS A 72 16.47 12.76 -8.39
N VAL A 73 16.09 13.67 -7.50
CA VAL A 73 14.68 13.89 -7.11
C VAL A 73 13.80 14.19 -8.33
N ASP A 74 14.25 15.03 -9.28
CA ASP A 74 13.47 15.35 -10.48
C ASP A 74 13.14 14.10 -11.32
N VAL A 75 14.11 13.19 -11.44
CA VAL A 75 13.92 11.93 -12.16
C VAL A 75 12.91 11.02 -11.43
N THR A 76 13.00 10.97 -10.11
CA THR A 76 12.06 10.15 -9.31
C THR A 76 10.66 10.71 -9.31
N VAL A 77 10.51 12.03 -9.22
CA VAL A 77 9.22 12.71 -9.31
C VAL A 77 8.58 12.52 -10.69
N SER A 78 9.36 12.69 -11.77
CA SER A 78 8.86 12.43 -13.13
C SER A 78 8.45 10.98 -13.35
N PHE A 79 9.16 10.05 -12.73
CA PHE A 79 8.84 8.63 -12.77
C PHE A 79 7.57 8.32 -11.96
N LEU A 80 7.43 8.87 -10.78
CA LEU A 80 6.23 8.77 -9.94
C LEU A 80 5.01 9.33 -10.70
N LEU A 81 5.14 10.52 -11.31
CA LEU A 81 4.08 11.13 -12.11
C LEU A 81 3.62 10.22 -13.26
N LYS A 82 4.55 9.73 -14.07
CA LYS A 82 4.22 8.90 -15.24
C LYS A 82 3.44 7.64 -14.85
N TRP A 83 3.92 6.92 -13.83
CA TRP A 83 3.27 5.69 -13.37
C TRP A 83 1.92 5.95 -12.73
N THR A 84 1.83 6.89 -11.82
CA THR A 84 0.58 7.16 -11.12
C THR A 84 -0.48 7.74 -12.05
N LEU A 85 -0.13 8.65 -12.96
CA LEU A 85 -1.07 9.18 -13.96
C LEU A 85 -1.55 8.11 -14.93
N SER A 86 -0.70 7.15 -15.33
CA SER A 86 -1.16 6.03 -16.18
C SER A 86 -2.21 5.17 -15.47
N GLY A 87 -1.99 4.88 -14.17
CA GLY A 87 -2.97 4.16 -13.35
C GLY A 87 -4.28 4.95 -13.17
N SER A 88 -4.16 6.26 -12.89
CA SER A 88 -5.31 7.16 -12.73
C SER A 88 -6.15 7.26 -14.00
N PHE A 89 -5.50 7.32 -15.16
CA PHE A 89 -6.20 7.33 -16.45
C PHE A 89 -7.01 6.03 -16.67
N LEU A 90 -6.44 4.87 -16.35
CA LEU A 90 -7.17 3.60 -16.42
C LEU A 90 -8.37 3.58 -15.46
N CYS A 91 -8.18 4.04 -14.21
CA CYS A 91 -9.30 4.15 -13.27
C CYS A 91 -10.40 5.07 -13.79
N LEU A 92 -10.03 6.23 -14.35
CA LEU A 92 -10.99 7.17 -14.94
C LEU A 92 -11.78 6.52 -16.07
N LEU A 93 -11.12 5.79 -16.97
CA LEU A 93 -11.80 5.04 -18.03
C LEU A 93 -12.80 4.02 -17.45
N GLY A 94 -12.43 3.33 -16.37
CA GLY A 94 -13.32 2.40 -15.68
C GLY A 94 -14.56 3.11 -15.11
N PHE A 95 -14.39 4.25 -14.46
CA PHE A 95 -15.51 5.03 -13.93
C PHE A 95 -16.39 5.62 -15.03
N CYS A 96 -15.81 6.12 -16.13
CA CYS A 96 -16.58 6.59 -17.30
C CYS A 96 -17.39 5.45 -17.91
N TYR A 97 -16.78 4.26 -18.05
CA TYR A 97 -17.46 3.08 -18.59
C TYR A 97 -18.62 2.63 -17.67
N PHE A 98 -18.39 2.64 -16.34
CA PHE A 98 -19.43 2.35 -15.36
C PHE A 98 -20.61 3.34 -15.46
N PHE A 99 -20.31 4.65 -15.56
CA PHE A 99 -21.33 5.69 -15.74
C PHE A 99 -22.13 5.53 -17.04
N PHE A 100 -21.44 5.15 -18.12
CA PHE A 100 -22.11 4.94 -19.42
C PHE A 100 -23.16 3.81 -19.36
N ILE A 101 -22.90 2.78 -18.56
CA ILE A 101 -23.83 1.65 -18.40
C ILE A 101 -24.96 1.99 -17.41
N ASN A 102 -24.60 2.55 -16.25
CA ASN A 102 -25.54 2.71 -15.13
C ASN A 102 -26.25 4.09 -15.09
N GLY A 103 -25.70 5.11 -15.76
CA GLY A 103 -26.23 6.48 -15.75
C GLY A 103 -25.99 7.26 -14.45
N SER A 104 -25.41 6.64 -13.41
CA SER A 104 -25.10 7.29 -12.12
C SER A 104 -23.79 6.75 -11.51
N PHE A 105 -23.17 7.54 -10.63
CA PHE A 105 -22.00 7.12 -9.84
C PHE A 105 -22.35 6.73 -8.41
N LEU A 106 -23.65 6.83 -8.05
CA LEU A 106 -24.08 6.46 -6.70
C LEU A 106 -23.94 4.96 -6.49
N ILE A 107 -23.53 4.61 -5.27
CA ILE A 107 -23.32 3.23 -4.87
C ILE A 107 -24.64 2.62 -4.41
N ASP A 108 -25.44 2.18 -5.38
CA ASP A 108 -26.58 1.33 -5.10
C ASP A 108 -26.24 -0.12 -5.44
N SER A 109 -26.36 -1.00 -4.47
CA SER A 109 -26.10 -2.44 -4.64
C SER A 109 -26.93 -3.04 -5.79
N ASN A 110 -28.11 -2.49 -6.04
CA ASN A 110 -29.02 -2.95 -7.09
C ASN A 110 -28.49 -2.66 -8.50
N ASP A 111 -27.72 -1.59 -8.69
CA ASP A 111 -27.18 -1.23 -10.00
C ASP A 111 -26.03 -2.16 -10.42
N PHE A 112 -25.23 -2.62 -9.47
CA PHE A 112 -24.19 -3.62 -9.73
C PHE A 112 -24.76 -5.00 -10.08
N ILE A 113 -25.95 -5.35 -9.60
CA ILE A 113 -26.64 -6.60 -9.91
C ILE A 113 -27.11 -6.61 -11.38
N LYS A 114 -27.47 -5.45 -11.94
CA LYS A 114 -27.97 -5.32 -13.31
C LYS A 114 -26.90 -5.51 -14.40
N LEU A 115 -25.60 -5.35 -14.04
CA LEU A 115 -24.50 -5.51 -14.99
C LEU A 115 -24.40 -6.96 -15.48
N SER A 116 -24.19 -7.13 -16.78
CA SER A 116 -23.89 -8.42 -17.37
C SER A 116 -22.54 -8.96 -16.91
N PHE A 117 -22.34 -10.27 -16.99
CA PHE A 117 -21.07 -10.90 -16.62
C PHE A 117 -19.86 -10.31 -17.34
N SER A 118 -19.98 -10.05 -18.65
CA SER A 118 -18.92 -9.47 -19.49
C SER A 118 -18.57 -8.04 -19.07
N GLU A 119 -19.55 -7.23 -18.68
CA GLU A 119 -19.35 -5.85 -18.22
C GLU A 119 -18.64 -5.84 -16.85
N LYS A 120 -19.08 -6.67 -15.92
CA LYS A 120 -18.40 -6.83 -14.62
C LYS A 120 -16.95 -7.26 -14.79
N PHE A 121 -16.70 -8.22 -15.67
CA PHE A 121 -15.36 -8.73 -15.94
C PHE A 121 -14.45 -7.65 -16.54
N SER A 122 -14.93 -6.90 -17.54
CA SER A 122 -14.15 -5.82 -18.16
C SER A 122 -13.86 -4.68 -17.16
N LEU A 123 -14.84 -4.28 -16.36
CA LEU A 123 -14.67 -3.27 -15.31
C LEU A 123 -13.64 -3.72 -14.26
N LEU A 124 -13.74 -4.97 -13.79
CA LEU A 124 -12.80 -5.51 -12.82
C LEU A 124 -11.37 -5.50 -13.35
N TRP A 125 -11.15 -5.85 -14.63
CA TRP A 125 -9.83 -5.77 -15.24
C TRP A 125 -9.29 -4.35 -15.36
N ILE A 126 -10.12 -3.40 -15.77
CA ILE A 126 -9.72 -2.00 -15.88
C ILE A 126 -9.32 -1.46 -14.50
N PHE A 127 -10.11 -1.73 -13.47
CA PHE A 127 -9.79 -1.30 -12.10
C PHE A 127 -8.59 -2.06 -11.51
N PHE A 128 -8.44 -3.35 -11.78
CA PHE A 128 -7.28 -4.11 -11.36
C PHE A 128 -5.97 -3.53 -11.92
N LEU A 129 -5.94 -3.20 -13.21
CA LEU A 129 -4.78 -2.58 -13.84
C LEU A 129 -4.57 -1.14 -13.32
N GLY A 130 -5.63 -0.34 -13.22
CA GLY A 130 -5.55 1.04 -12.78
C GLY A 130 -5.10 1.20 -11.32
N PHE A 131 -5.76 0.53 -10.40
CA PHE A 131 -5.36 0.50 -9.00
C PHE A 131 -4.08 -0.31 -8.77
N GLY A 132 -3.81 -1.33 -9.58
CA GLY A 132 -2.63 -2.18 -9.52
C GLY A 132 -1.31 -1.42 -9.65
N VAL A 133 -1.30 -0.30 -10.36
CA VAL A 133 -0.15 0.60 -10.39
C VAL A 133 0.13 1.19 -9.01
N LYS A 134 -0.90 1.65 -8.30
CA LYS A 134 -0.77 2.26 -6.97
C LYS A 134 -0.66 1.22 -5.85
N LEU A 135 -1.24 0.02 -6.04
CA LEU A 135 -1.14 -1.16 -5.16
C LEU A 135 0.18 -1.92 -5.26
N PRO A 136 1.17 -1.42 -5.89
CA PRO A 136 2.37 -1.96 -6.50
C PRO A 136 2.27 -3.47 -6.85
N ILE A 137 1.26 -3.84 -7.66
CA ILE A 137 1.14 -5.20 -8.21
C ILE A 137 2.18 -5.40 -9.32
N TRP A 138 2.68 -6.61 -9.46
CA TRP A 138 3.55 -6.95 -10.58
C TRP A 138 2.84 -6.75 -11.93
N PRO A 139 3.48 -6.15 -12.94
CA PRO A 139 4.84 -5.61 -13.03
C PRO A 139 4.96 -4.11 -12.66
N PHE A 140 3.94 -3.46 -12.12
CA PHE A 140 3.80 -2.01 -12.00
C PHE A 140 4.49 -1.39 -10.77
N TYR A 141 5.20 -2.13 -9.95
CA TYR A 141 5.73 -1.69 -8.64
C TYR A 141 7.03 -0.87 -8.69
N TYR A 142 7.68 -0.71 -9.84
CA TYR A 142 9.02 -0.10 -9.94
C TYR A 142 9.11 1.34 -9.40
N TRP A 143 8.03 2.10 -9.52
CA TRP A 143 7.98 3.45 -9.00
C TRP A 143 8.14 3.50 -7.48
N LEU A 144 7.55 2.56 -6.76
CA LEU A 144 7.52 2.52 -5.30
C LEU A 144 8.93 2.39 -4.72
N THR A 145 9.74 1.46 -5.25
CA THR A 145 11.11 1.24 -4.78
C THR A 145 11.99 2.46 -5.00
N LYS A 146 11.87 3.15 -6.14
CA LYS A 146 12.63 4.37 -6.42
C LYS A 146 12.21 5.51 -5.48
N VAL A 147 10.92 5.71 -5.30
CA VAL A 147 10.41 6.76 -4.42
C VAL A 147 10.85 6.54 -2.98
N HIS A 148 10.78 5.33 -2.44
CA HIS A 148 11.23 5.04 -1.08
C HIS A 148 12.71 5.33 -0.86
N VAL A 149 13.56 5.08 -1.85
CA VAL A 149 15.01 5.33 -1.74
C VAL A 149 15.31 6.83 -1.68
N GLU A 150 14.64 7.65 -2.50
CA GLU A 150 14.90 9.09 -2.63
C GLU A 150 14.08 9.95 -1.65
N ALA A 151 12.91 9.49 -1.25
CA ALA A 151 12.03 10.21 -0.36
C ALA A 151 12.60 10.36 1.06
N PRO A 152 12.25 11.43 1.79
CA PRO A 152 12.53 11.53 3.21
C PRO A 152 11.86 10.37 3.97
N THR A 153 12.51 9.93 5.04
CA THR A 153 12.03 8.74 5.79
C THR A 153 10.62 8.91 6.35
N GLY A 154 10.28 10.12 6.82
CA GLY A 154 8.92 10.42 7.27
C GLY A 154 7.87 10.20 6.17
N PHE A 155 8.18 10.59 4.93
CA PHE A 155 7.27 10.31 3.82
C PHE A 155 7.26 8.82 3.45
N SER A 156 8.38 8.12 3.55
CA SER A 156 8.40 6.65 3.33
C SER A 156 7.54 5.90 4.35
N ILE A 157 7.53 6.33 5.61
CA ILE A 157 6.64 5.83 6.67
C ILE A 157 5.18 6.01 6.27
N PHE A 158 4.82 7.21 5.81
CA PHE A 158 3.47 7.54 5.39
C PHE A 158 3.05 6.81 4.12
N LEU A 159 3.94 6.72 3.13
CA LEU A 159 3.68 6.05 1.85
C LEU A 159 3.38 4.56 2.05
N SER A 160 4.25 3.84 2.80
CA SER A 160 4.08 2.41 3.04
C SER A 160 2.98 2.12 4.05
N GLY A 161 2.87 2.91 5.11
CA GLY A 161 1.89 2.71 6.18
C GLY A 161 0.46 3.03 5.76
N PHE A 162 0.27 4.00 4.89
CA PHE A 162 -1.04 4.57 4.60
C PHE A 162 -1.39 4.67 3.11
N LEU A 163 -0.62 5.38 2.27
CA LEU A 163 -1.01 5.69 0.88
C LEU A 163 -1.32 4.44 0.05
N VAL A 164 -0.49 3.40 0.16
CA VAL A 164 -0.71 2.14 -0.57
C VAL A 164 -2.00 1.46 -0.11
N LYS A 165 -2.36 1.60 1.18
CA LYS A 165 -3.58 1.03 1.75
C LYS A 165 -4.86 1.75 1.31
N THR A 166 -4.79 3.04 0.99
CA THR A 166 -5.95 3.74 0.41
C THR A 166 -6.31 3.18 -0.96
N ALA A 167 -5.31 2.84 -1.76
CA ALA A 167 -5.53 2.16 -3.05
C ALA A 167 -6.18 0.77 -2.86
N PHE A 168 -5.74 0.02 -1.85
CA PHE A 168 -6.36 -1.26 -1.50
C PHE A 168 -7.81 -1.07 -1.06
N PHE A 169 -8.10 -0.08 -0.23
CA PHE A 169 -9.45 0.23 0.21
C PHE A 169 -10.38 0.49 -0.98
N CYS A 170 -9.98 1.37 -1.91
CA CYS A 170 -10.79 1.67 -3.09
C CYS A 170 -11.00 0.42 -3.97
N PHE A 171 -9.94 -0.34 -4.22
CA PHE A 171 -10.03 -1.54 -5.03
C PHE A 171 -10.88 -2.65 -4.38
N SER A 172 -10.66 -2.94 -3.09
CA SER A 172 -11.42 -3.94 -2.36
C SER A 172 -12.91 -3.59 -2.27
N TYR A 173 -13.22 -2.32 -2.09
CA TYR A 173 -14.58 -1.82 -2.07
C TYR A 173 -15.31 -2.09 -3.40
N LEU A 174 -14.68 -1.74 -4.54
CA LEU A 174 -15.22 -2.03 -5.86
C LEU A 174 -15.32 -3.53 -6.13
N PHE A 175 -14.31 -4.31 -5.75
CA PHE A 175 -14.30 -5.76 -5.91
C PHE A 175 -15.48 -6.42 -5.20
N LEU A 176 -15.76 -6.00 -3.96
CA LEU A 176 -16.89 -6.49 -3.17
C LEU A 176 -18.25 -6.12 -3.77
N LEU A 177 -18.37 -4.92 -4.34
CA LEU A 177 -19.60 -4.47 -4.98
C LEU A 177 -19.93 -5.29 -6.24
N PHE A 178 -18.93 -5.75 -6.98
CA PHE A 178 -19.15 -6.59 -8.15
C PHE A 178 -19.70 -7.98 -7.80
N ASN A 179 -19.51 -8.45 -6.54
CA ASN A 179 -20.02 -9.71 -5.98
C ASN A 179 -19.98 -10.85 -7.02
N THR A 180 -18.80 -11.16 -7.54
CA THR A 180 -18.68 -11.96 -8.75
C THR A 180 -18.02 -13.30 -8.48
N GLU A 181 -18.63 -14.37 -8.98
CA GLU A 181 -17.99 -15.65 -9.28
C GLU A 181 -17.07 -15.54 -10.52
N LEU A 182 -16.43 -14.38 -10.70
CA LEU A 182 -15.55 -14.12 -11.85
C LEU A 182 -14.27 -14.95 -11.74
N SER A 183 -13.84 -15.47 -12.86
CA SER A 183 -12.54 -16.11 -12.98
C SER A 183 -11.42 -15.09 -12.75
N THR A 184 -10.93 -15.02 -11.52
CA THR A 184 -9.82 -14.15 -11.09
C THR A 184 -8.45 -14.83 -11.25
N SER A 185 -8.40 -16.03 -11.84
CA SER A 185 -7.19 -16.88 -11.93
C SER A 185 -5.98 -16.17 -12.53
N ILE A 186 -6.18 -15.33 -13.55
CA ILE A 186 -5.10 -14.56 -14.18
C ILE A 186 -4.64 -13.45 -13.20
N MET A 187 -5.54 -12.75 -12.52
CA MET A 187 -5.19 -11.71 -11.53
C MET A 187 -4.42 -12.33 -10.36
N ILE A 188 -4.81 -13.52 -9.91
CA ILE A 188 -4.09 -14.31 -8.90
C ILE A 188 -2.67 -14.61 -9.37
N SER A 189 -2.49 -14.99 -10.64
CA SER A 189 -1.15 -15.27 -11.19
C SER A 189 -0.25 -14.01 -11.17
N PHE A 190 -0.77 -12.83 -11.47
CA PHE A 190 -0.02 -11.57 -11.35
C PHE A 190 0.44 -11.33 -9.91
N CYS A 191 -0.41 -11.57 -8.92
CA CYS A 191 -0.06 -11.42 -7.51
C CYS A 191 1.02 -12.44 -7.09
N ILE A 192 0.92 -13.71 -7.51
CA ILE A 192 1.92 -14.74 -7.22
C ILE A 192 3.28 -14.35 -7.82
N TRP A 193 3.32 -13.92 -9.08
CA TRP A 193 4.55 -13.43 -9.70
C TRP A 193 5.12 -12.21 -8.96
N GLY A 194 4.27 -11.31 -8.46
CA GLY A 194 4.67 -10.17 -7.66
C GLY A 194 5.35 -10.58 -6.35
N ILE A 195 4.82 -11.60 -5.65
CA ILE A 195 5.41 -12.14 -4.42
C ILE A 195 6.79 -12.76 -4.71
N LEU A 196 6.91 -13.57 -5.77
CA LEU A 196 8.16 -14.23 -6.13
C LEU A 196 9.24 -13.23 -6.55
N ASP A 197 8.92 -12.32 -7.46
CA ASP A 197 9.89 -11.32 -7.95
C ASP A 197 10.34 -10.36 -6.83
N ALA A 198 9.42 -9.90 -5.98
CA ALA A 198 9.78 -9.06 -4.83
C ALA A 198 10.69 -9.80 -3.85
N SER A 199 10.44 -11.09 -3.59
CA SER A 199 11.28 -11.93 -2.72
C SER A 199 12.71 -12.08 -3.25
N ILE A 200 12.87 -12.34 -4.55
CA ILE A 200 14.17 -12.46 -5.20
C ILE A 200 14.93 -11.13 -5.14
N ARG A 201 14.27 -10.01 -5.43
CA ARG A 201 14.87 -8.68 -5.40
C ARG A 201 15.20 -8.21 -3.98
N MET A 202 14.42 -8.62 -2.99
CA MET A 202 14.72 -8.37 -1.58
C MET A 202 16.04 -9.04 -1.18
N TRP A 203 16.26 -10.27 -1.61
CA TRP A 203 17.50 -11.02 -1.37
C TRP A 203 18.74 -10.35 -1.99
N THR A 204 18.61 -9.78 -3.18
CA THR A 204 19.72 -9.15 -3.91
C THR A 204 19.98 -7.69 -3.56
N SER A 205 19.08 -7.05 -2.77
CA SER A 205 19.21 -5.63 -2.46
C SER A 205 20.19 -5.35 -1.31
N THR A 206 21.14 -4.44 -1.54
CA THR A 206 22.12 -3.99 -0.54
C THR A 206 21.66 -2.75 0.24
N ASP A 207 20.74 -1.94 -0.31
CA ASP A 207 20.16 -0.78 0.36
C ASP A 207 18.99 -1.23 1.25
N ILE A 208 19.08 -0.99 2.58
CA ILE A 208 18.08 -1.42 3.55
C ILE A 208 16.70 -0.78 3.27
N LYS A 209 16.66 0.48 2.83
CA LYS A 209 15.42 1.16 2.48
C LYS A 209 14.72 0.50 1.29
N ARG A 210 15.50 0.08 0.30
CA ARG A 210 15.03 -0.67 -0.86
C ARG A 210 14.54 -2.07 -0.47
N LEU A 211 15.24 -2.73 0.44
CA LEU A 211 14.86 -4.04 0.98
C LEU A 211 13.47 -3.98 1.62
N ILE A 212 13.21 -2.98 2.48
CA ILE A 212 11.90 -2.79 3.11
C ILE A 212 10.82 -2.45 2.07
N ALA A 213 11.16 -1.65 1.04
CA ALA A 213 10.23 -1.37 -0.04
C ALA A 213 9.82 -2.65 -0.80
N PHE A 214 10.74 -3.59 -1.06
CA PHE A 214 10.39 -4.88 -1.64
C PHE A 214 9.56 -5.75 -0.68
N ALA A 215 9.84 -5.70 0.62
CA ALA A 215 9.01 -6.38 1.62
C ALA A 215 7.58 -5.83 1.62
N THR A 216 7.38 -4.51 1.49
CA THR A 216 6.04 -3.94 1.36
C THR A 216 5.34 -4.37 0.07
N ILE A 217 6.05 -4.48 -1.06
CA ILE A 217 5.50 -4.97 -2.32
C ILE A 217 5.05 -6.42 -2.19
N GLN A 218 5.89 -7.28 -1.59
CA GLN A 218 5.57 -8.68 -1.35
C GLN A 218 4.28 -8.85 -0.54
N GLU A 219 4.17 -8.16 0.59
CA GLU A 219 3.01 -8.22 1.47
C GLU A 219 1.74 -7.64 0.79
N MET A 220 1.86 -6.55 0.03
CA MET A 220 0.71 -6.00 -0.68
C MET A 220 0.19 -6.93 -1.78
N ASN A 221 1.08 -7.61 -2.53
CA ASN A 221 0.67 -8.63 -3.48
C ASN A 221 -0.01 -9.82 -2.79
N LEU A 222 0.47 -10.22 -1.60
CA LEU A 222 -0.16 -11.26 -0.79
C LEU A 222 -1.57 -10.84 -0.33
N ILE A 223 -1.73 -9.61 0.14
CA ILE A 223 -3.03 -9.07 0.59
C ILE A 223 -4.04 -9.03 -0.56
N VAL A 224 -3.62 -8.61 -1.75
CA VAL A 224 -4.50 -8.60 -2.95
C VAL A 224 -4.82 -10.03 -3.41
N LEU A 225 -3.86 -10.94 -3.35
CA LEU A 225 -4.09 -12.36 -3.63
C LEU A 225 -5.15 -12.95 -2.69
N LEU A 226 -5.05 -12.68 -1.40
CA LEU A 226 -6.00 -13.13 -0.40
C LEU A 226 -7.39 -12.53 -0.62
N LEU A 227 -7.49 -11.28 -1.08
CA LEU A 227 -8.77 -10.66 -1.44
C LEU A 227 -9.54 -11.47 -2.50
N PHE A 228 -8.84 -12.10 -3.45
CA PHE A 228 -9.44 -12.91 -4.51
C PHE A 228 -9.82 -14.33 -4.08
N ILE A 229 -9.19 -14.84 -3.05
CA ILE A 229 -9.33 -16.26 -2.64
C ILE A 229 -10.28 -16.43 -1.47
N LEU A 230 -10.34 -15.43 -0.57
CA LEU A 230 -11.06 -15.53 0.68
C LEU A 230 -12.56 -15.22 0.52
N ASP A 231 -13.38 -15.92 1.29
CA ASP A 231 -14.80 -15.66 1.38
C ASP A 231 -15.14 -14.34 2.10
N ALA A 232 -16.34 -13.82 1.89
CA ALA A 232 -16.81 -12.56 2.48
C ALA A 232 -16.64 -12.48 4.02
N ASN A 233 -16.78 -13.61 4.73
CA ASN A 233 -16.64 -13.67 6.18
C ASN A 233 -15.22 -13.41 6.69
N SER A 234 -14.19 -13.61 5.86
CA SER A 234 -12.78 -13.46 6.22
C SER A 234 -12.21 -12.09 5.93
N TYR A 235 -12.98 -11.17 5.33
CA TYR A 235 -12.51 -9.79 5.06
C TYR A 235 -12.14 -9.02 6.32
N GLY A 236 -12.76 -9.30 7.45
CA GLY A 236 -12.38 -8.71 8.74
C GLY A 236 -10.93 -9.04 9.11
N ILE A 237 -10.53 -10.30 8.92
CA ILE A 237 -9.16 -10.78 9.19
C ILE A 237 -8.17 -10.16 8.21
N LEU A 238 -8.55 -10.06 6.93
CA LEU A 238 -7.73 -9.40 5.90
C LEU A 238 -7.47 -7.93 6.22
N ASN A 239 -8.48 -7.20 6.71
CA ASN A 239 -8.32 -5.83 7.17
C ASN A 239 -7.39 -5.73 8.40
N CYS A 240 -7.44 -6.68 9.33
CA CYS A 240 -6.48 -6.76 10.44
C CYS A 240 -5.06 -7.02 9.94
N PHE A 241 -4.88 -7.88 8.93
CA PHE A 241 -3.58 -8.12 8.31
C PHE A 241 -3.01 -6.86 7.66
N LEU A 242 -3.84 -6.13 6.91
CA LEU A 242 -3.49 -4.85 6.32
C LEU A 242 -3.03 -3.82 7.37
N LEU A 243 -3.70 -3.80 8.55
CA LEU A 243 -3.36 -2.96 9.70
C LEU A 243 -1.98 -3.25 10.23
N VAL A 244 -1.77 -4.51 10.59
CA VAL A 244 -0.52 -4.96 11.18
C VAL A 244 0.64 -4.70 10.23
N HIS A 245 0.47 -5.00 8.93
CA HIS A 245 1.46 -4.66 7.93
C HIS A 245 1.73 -3.15 7.84
N GLY A 246 0.70 -2.31 7.92
CA GLY A 246 0.86 -0.85 7.89
C GLY A 246 1.73 -0.32 9.04
N VAL A 247 1.46 -0.79 10.26
CA VAL A 247 2.23 -0.42 11.45
C VAL A 247 3.67 -0.93 11.37
N LEU A 248 3.85 -2.20 10.98
CA LEU A 248 5.18 -2.82 10.90
C LEU A 248 6.05 -2.16 9.83
N SER A 249 5.53 -1.92 8.65
CA SER A 249 6.29 -1.26 7.58
C SER A 249 6.71 0.16 7.96
N SER A 250 5.82 0.91 8.61
CA SER A 250 6.13 2.23 9.16
C SER A 250 7.25 2.17 10.21
N PHE A 251 7.19 1.20 11.10
CA PHE A 251 8.20 0.99 12.13
C PHE A 251 9.56 0.61 11.54
N PHE A 252 9.61 -0.24 10.51
CA PHE A 252 10.84 -0.56 9.83
C PHE A 252 11.50 0.66 9.18
N PHE A 253 10.74 1.51 8.48
CA PHE A 253 11.29 2.74 7.92
C PHE A 253 11.82 3.68 9.00
N TYR A 254 11.17 3.76 10.15
CA TYR A 254 11.67 4.51 11.30
C TYR A 254 13.01 3.94 11.81
N LEU A 255 13.13 2.63 11.98
CA LEU A 255 14.37 1.99 12.43
C LEU A 255 15.53 2.23 11.45
N VAL A 256 15.26 2.15 10.14
CA VAL A 256 16.28 2.47 9.11
C VAL A 256 16.72 3.91 9.17
N ASP A 257 15.82 4.84 9.47
CA ASP A 257 16.19 6.24 9.69
C ASP A 257 17.15 6.40 10.88
N GLN A 258 16.90 5.69 11.98
CA GLN A 258 17.81 5.71 13.13
C GLN A 258 19.19 5.13 12.79
N VAL A 259 19.24 4.01 12.04
CA VAL A 259 20.50 3.43 11.55
C VAL A 259 21.23 4.43 10.66
N GLN A 260 20.55 5.04 9.70
CA GLN A 260 21.15 6.00 8.77
C GLN A 260 21.68 7.24 9.49
N LYS A 261 21.00 7.72 10.53
CA LYS A 261 21.45 8.91 11.29
C LYS A 261 22.74 8.65 12.07
N GLN A 262 22.88 7.45 12.60
CA GLN A 262 24.01 7.12 13.48
C GLN A 262 25.22 6.60 12.70
N ASN A 263 25.01 5.87 11.61
CA ASN A 263 26.10 5.29 10.82
C ASN A 263 26.36 6.03 9.50
N TYR A 264 25.59 7.06 9.16
CA TYR A 264 25.67 7.83 7.90
C TYR A 264 25.56 7.00 6.62
N THR A 265 25.30 5.69 6.74
CA THR A 265 25.12 4.75 5.62
C THR A 265 23.87 3.93 5.79
N ARG A 266 23.31 3.44 4.69
CA ARG A 266 22.21 2.48 4.66
C ARG A 266 22.54 1.25 3.81
N ASN A 267 23.81 1.13 3.44
CA ASN A 267 24.29 -0.05 2.71
C ASN A 267 24.57 -1.18 3.70
N SER A 268 23.83 -2.29 3.60
CA SER A 268 23.93 -3.44 4.50
C SER A 268 25.33 -4.05 4.55
N THR A 269 26.10 -3.97 3.45
CA THR A 269 27.48 -4.50 3.39
C THR A 269 28.48 -3.71 4.25
N LEU A 270 28.16 -2.44 4.55
CA LEU A 270 28.99 -1.56 5.37
C LEU A 270 28.55 -1.50 6.85
N LEU A 271 27.41 -2.11 7.16
CA LEU A 271 26.83 -2.11 8.50
C LEU A 271 27.23 -3.38 9.28
N SER A 272 28.50 -3.47 9.64
CA SER A 272 29.00 -4.55 10.52
C SER A 272 29.05 -4.11 11.97
N GLY A 273 28.83 -5.06 12.90
CA GLY A 273 28.99 -4.81 14.33
C GLY A 273 27.93 -3.92 14.99
N LEU A 274 26.77 -3.72 14.37
CA LEU A 274 25.67 -2.89 14.91
C LEU A 274 25.26 -3.29 16.32
N SER A 275 25.32 -4.57 16.67
CA SER A 275 24.97 -5.08 17.99
C SER A 275 25.91 -4.57 19.09
N VAL A 276 27.16 -4.27 18.78
CA VAL A 276 28.15 -3.74 19.72
C VAL A 276 27.99 -2.22 19.84
N ILE A 277 27.78 -1.53 18.72
CA ILE A 277 27.72 -0.06 18.69
C ILE A 277 26.36 0.45 19.18
N LEU A 278 25.26 -0.22 18.80
CA LEU A 278 23.88 0.18 19.02
C LEU A 278 23.00 -0.99 19.50
N PRO A 279 23.23 -1.51 20.71
CA PRO A 279 22.56 -2.73 21.20
C PRO A 279 21.03 -2.58 21.28
N THR A 280 20.53 -1.43 21.71
CA THR A 280 19.08 -1.17 21.82
C THR A 280 18.40 -1.15 20.44
N LEU A 281 19.03 -0.50 19.45
CA LEU A 281 18.50 -0.41 18.09
C LEU A 281 18.49 -1.79 17.40
N THR A 282 19.57 -2.56 17.55
CA THR A 282 19.64 -3.91 17.00
C THR A 282 18.64 -4.86 17.62
N PHE A 283 18.39 -4.73 18.92
CA PHE A 283 17.34 -5.46 19.61
C PHE A 283 15.95 -5.15 19.01
N LEU A 284 15.65 -3.86 18.81
CA LEU A 284 14.38 -3.44 18.19
C LEU A 284 14.24 -3.95 16.76
N ILE A 285 15.32 -3.91 15.95
CA ILE A 285 15.32 -4.47 14.59
C ILE A 285 15.04 -5.99 14.62
N TRP A 286 15.67 -6.71 15.54
CA TRP A 286 15.46 -8.14 15.74
C TRP A 286 14.00 -8.46 16.03
N TRP A 287 13.40 -7.74 16.98
CA TRP A 287 11.98 -7.88 17.33
C TRP A 287 11.07 -7.57 16.14
N ALA A 288 11.34 -6.47 15.44
CA ALA A 288 10.56 -6.10 14.25
C ALA A 288 10.61 -7.20 13.17
N VAL A 289 11.78 -7.80 12.93
CA VAL A 289 11.95 -8.91 11.97
C VAL A 289 11.20 -10.16 12.43
N LEU A 290 11.22 -10.51 13.71
CA LEU A 290 10.46 -11.65 14.25
C LEU A 290 8.95 -11.46 14.08
N ILE A 291 8.45 -10.25 14.38
CA ILE A 291 7.03 -9.92 14.18
C ILE A 291 6.67 -10.00 12.68
N PHE A 292 7.51 -9.45 11.81
CA PHE A 292 7.27 -9.44 10.36
C PHE A 292 7.23 -10.84 9.77
N ARG A 293 8.06 -11.75 10.29
CA ARG A 293 8.10 -13.16 9.87
C ARG A 293 6.97 -14.02 10.45
N GLY A 294 6.06 -13.42 11.22
CA GLY A 294 4.96 -14.19 11.81
C GLY A 294 5.44 -15.21 12.85
N PHE A 295 6.33 -14.82 13.78
CA PHE A 295 6.73 -15.71 14.86
C PHE A 295 5.54 -16.00 15.79
N PRO A 296 5.35 -17.25 16.29
CA PRO A 296 4.10 -17.70 16.94
C PRO A 296 3.61 -16.91 18.15
N THR A 297 4.43 -16.05 18.74
CA THR A 297 4.06 -15.23 19.91
C THR A 297 3.40 -13.90 19.54
N PHE A 298 3.32 -13.54 18.26
CA PHE A 298 2.86 -12.23 17.82
C PHE A 298 1.51 -12.28 17.11
N ILE A 299 0.79 -11.14 17.14
CA ILE A 299 -0.53 -10.97 16.51
C ILE A 299 -0.51 -11.33 15.01
N LYS A 300 0.57 -11.01 14.30
CA LYS A 300 0.69 -11.32 12.86
C LYS A 300 0.56 -12.82 12.59
N PHE A 301 1.18 -13.67 13.41
CA PHE A 301 1.06 -15.12 13.30
C PHE A 301 -0.39 -15.59 13.44
N LEU A 302 -1.11 -15.08 14.44
CA LEU A 302 -2.52 -15.46 14.64
C LEU A 302 -3.37 -15.09 13.42
N ILE A 303 -3.16 -13.90 12.87
CA ILE A 303 -3.87 -13.44 11.68
C ILE A 303 -3.53 -14.31 10.46
N GLU A 304 -2.25 -14.61 10.23
CA GLU A 304 -1.81 -15.49 9.13
C GLU A 304 -2.35 -16.91 9.31
N TRP A 305 -2.42 -17.40 10.54
CA TRP A 305 -3.00 -18.71 10.85
C TRP A 305 -4.50 -18.76 10.55
N ASP A 306 -5.25 -17.75 10.97
CA ASP A 306 -6.68 -17.64 10.69
C ASP A 306 -6.96 -17.52 9.18
N LEU A 307 -6.10 -16.78 8.45
CA LEU A 307 -6.17 -16.71 6.99
C LEU A 307 -5.89 -18.05 6.33
N LEU A 308 -4.93 -18.81 6.81
CA LEU A 308 -4.67 -20.18 6.33
C LEU A 308 -5.82 -21.12 6.60
N LEU A 309 -6.44 -21.05 7.78
CA LEU A 309 -7.60 -21.86 8.12
C LEU A 309 -8.80 -21.54 7.22
N SER A 310 -9.07 -20.25 6.98
CA SER A 310 -10.14 -19.82 6.08
C SER A 310 -9.89 -20.24 4.63
N PHE A 311 -8.64 -20.20 4.18
CA PHE A 311 -8.22 -20.71 2.86
C PHE A 311 -8.46 -22.22 2.73
N ILE A 312 -8.08 -23.03 3.72
CA ILE A 312 -8.31 -24.47 3.72
C ILE A 312 -9.81 -24.79 3.75
N ALA A 313 -10.60 -24.01 4.49
CA ALA A 313 -12.05 -24.17 4.56
C ALA A 313 -12.71 -23.89 3.20
N SER A 314 -12.29 -22.86 2.48
CA SER A 314 -12.80 -22.53 1.13
C SER A 314 -12.51 -23.65 0.11
N PHE A 315 -11.35 -24.31 0.19
CA PHE A 315 -11.02 -25.45 -0.66
C PHE A 315 -11.89 -26.70 -0.37
N LYS A 316 -12.27 -26.93 0.89
CA LYS A 316 -13.13 -28.07 1.26
C LYS A 316 -14.58 -27.91 0.79
N LEU A 317 -15.03 -26.69 0.53
CA LEU A 317 -16.36 -26.41 0.00
C LEU A 317 -16.42 -26.54 -1.54
N LEU A 318 -15.27 -26.59 -2.22
CA LEU A 318 -15.17 -26.74 -3.68
C LEU A 318 -14.93 -28.20 -4.13
N GLY A 319 -14.72 -29.13 -3.21
CA GLY A 319 -14.58 -30.59 -3.45
C GLY A 319 -15.70 -31.40 -2.85
#